data_27385399de119129a146e5ad5184915f
#
_entry.id   27385399de119129a146e5ad5184915f
#
_cell.length_a   1.000
_cell.length_b   1.000
_cell.length_c   1.000
_cell.angle_alpha   90.00
_cell.angle_beta   90.00
_cell.angle_gamma   90.00
#
_symmetry.space_group_name_H-M   'P 1'
#
loop_
_entity.id
_entity.type
_entity.pdbx_description
1 polymer ?
#
loop_
_entity_poly.entity_id
_entity_poly.type
_entity_poly.pdbx_seq_one_letter_code
_entity_poly.pdbx_strand_id
1 'polypeptide(L)'
;MGQKITDEHNGIVFEVMEDDTINGKKERRHGVYLVPNLITSLSLLSAFFSLTLSADGHFYKAALAIFISAILDGMDGRAARLLNAQSPFGEQYDSLADMVAFGLAPAMLAYHFALQYLGRFGLACAFVFAACAAFRLARFNIQIGVVDKKFFIGLASPLAALLIASSTMVLLDLQINFAQSNLTIFFAIWTVVCGLLMVSNVKYYSFKDFDRKKVPFVVLMAMVLLMVAVIYD
;
A
#
# COMPACT_ATOMS: atom_id res chain seq x y z
N MET A 1 -23.53 13.39 46.34
CA MET A 1 -24.12 12.03 46.45
C MET A 1 -24.84 11.80 45.11
N GLY A 2 -24.16 11.24 44.13
CA GLY A 2 -24.70 11.01 42.79
C GLY A 2 -24.42 9.57 42.39
N GLN A 3 -25.49 8.86 42.15
CA GLN A 3 -25.54 7.43 41.84
C GLN A 3 -24.84 7.13 40.52
N LYS A 4 -23.92 6.16 40.56
CA LYS A 4 -23.46 5.40 39.41
C LYS A 4 -24.59 4.48 38.97
N ILE A 5 -25.02 4.61 37.75
CA ILE A 5 -25.81 3.56 37.06
C ILE A 5 -24.83 2.85 36.12
N THR A 6 -24.51 1.64 36.48
CA THR A 6 -23.82 0.66 35.63
C THR A 6 -24.89 -0.01 34.78
N ASP A 7 -24.89 0.24 33.46
CA ASP A 7 -25.58 -0.64 32.51
C ASP A 7 -24.52 -1.34 31.67
N GLU A 8 -24.27 -2.60 32.06
CA GLU A 8 -23.69 -3.62 31.19
C GLU A 8 -24.72 -4.00 30.11
N HIS A 9 -24.45 -3.59 28.87
CA HIS A 9 -25.02 -4.31 27.72
C HIS A 9 -23.95 -4.47 26.66
N ASN A 10 -23.49 -5.74 26.54
CA ASN A 10 -22.71 -6.27 25.44
C ASN A 10 -23.43 -6.03 24.11
N GLY A 11 -22.94 -5.08 23.35
CA GLY A 11 -23.21 -4.89 21.95
C GLY A 11 -22.02 -4.14 21.34
N ILE A 12 -21.34 -4.75 20.38
CA ILE A 12 -20.35 -4.06 19.59
C ILE A 12 -21.10 -3.00 18.79
N VAL A 13 -21.30 -1.83 19.40
CA VAL A 13 -21.78 -0.66 18.69
C VAL A 13 -20.57 -0.05 18.05
N PHE A 14 -20.48 -0.09 16.72
CA PHE A 14 -19.57 0.73 15.95
C PHE A 14 -20.06 2.18 16.04
N GLU A 15 -19.93 2.77 17.21
CA GLU A 15 -20.18 4.18 17.43
C GLU A 15 -18.95 4.96 16.95
N VAL A 16 -18.92 5.29 15.66
CA VAL A 16 -18.00 6.28 15.10
C VAL A 16 -18.49 7.64 15.58
N MET A 17 -18.34 7.92 16.87
CA MET A 17 -18.55 9.23 17.44
C MET A 17 -17.21 9.96 17.50
N GLU A 18 -16.89 10.71 16.49
CA GLU A 18 -15.92 11.81 16.58
C GLU A 18 -16.68 13.08 16.91
N ASP A 19 -16.48 13.57 18.13
CA ASP A 19 -16.92 14.89 18.59
C ASP A 19 -15.93 15.96 18.08
N ASP A 20 -16.09 16.42 16.85
CA ASP A 20 -15.44 17.65 16.39
C ASP A 20 -16.20 18.86 16.90
N THR A 21 -15.77 19.42 18.04
CA THR A 21 -16.25 20.69 18.54
C THR A 21 -15.51 21.85 17.86
N ILE A 22 -16.00 22.28 16.70
CA ILE A 22 -15.62 23.56 16.11
C ILE A 22 -16.72 24.57 16.48
N ASN A 23 -16.37 25.61 17.25
CA ASN A 23 -17.28 26.70 17.64
C ASN A 23 -18.55 26.31 18.42
N GLY A 24 -18.49 25.27 19.28
CA GLY A 24 -19.62 24.99 20.21
C GLY A 24 -20.90 24.46 19.52
N LYS A 25 -20.88 24.13 18.24
CA LYS A 25 -21.96 23.45 17.54
C LYS A 25 -21.50 22.08 17.06
N LYS A 26 -22.19 21.04 17.52
CA LYS A 26 -22.08 19.68 16.99
C LYS A 26 -22.69 19.64 15.58
N GLU A 27 -21.86 19.72 14.54
CA GLU A 27 -22.29 19.42 13.18
C GLU A 27 -22.00 17.96 12.86
N ARG A 28 -23.02 17.13 12.81
CA ARG A 28 -22.95 15.74 12.39
C ARG A 28 -22.74 15.67 10.87
N ARG A 29 -21.51 15.53 10.41
CA ARG A 29 -21.22 15.28 8.98
C ARG A 29 -21.11 13.78 8.70
N HIS A 30 -22.21 13.06 8.83
CA HIS A 30 -22.25 11.58 8.68
C HIS A 30 -21.97 11.03 7.26
N GLY A 31 -21.88 11.85 6.23
CA GLY A 31 -21.73 11.38 4.84
C GLY A 31 -20.34 11.57 4.23
N VAL A 32 -19.54 12.47 4.75
CA VAL A 32 -18.31 12.93 4.08
C VAL A 32 -17.17 11.90 4.24
N TYR A 33 -17.13 11.17 5.37
CA TYR A 33 -16.13 10.12 5.64
C TYR A 33 -16.31 8.86 4.78
N LEU A 34 -17.51 8.66 4.21
CA LEU A 34 -17.80 7.48 3.41
C LEU A 34 -17.01 7.45 2.10
N VAL A 35 -16.78 8.62 1.49
CA VAL A 35 -16.12 8.72 0.19
C VAL A 35 -14.66 8.26 0.21
N PRO A 36 -13.79 8.75 1.12
CA PRO A 36 -12.42 8.23 1.22
C PRO A 36 -12.39 6.73 1.52
N ASN A 37 -13.17 6.27 2.51
CA ASN A 37 -13.20 4.87 2.89
C ASN A 37 -13.70 3.96 1.75
N LEU A 38 -14.59 4.44 0.87
CA LEU A 38 -15.00 3.70 -0.32
C LEU A 38 -13.84 3.55 -1.32
N ILE A 39 -13.06 4.61 -1.53
CA ILE A 39 -11.91 4.56 -2.43
C ILE A 39 -10.85 3.59 -1.87
N THR A 40 -10.56 3.65 -0.57
CA THR A 40 -9.68 2.68 0.11
C THR A 40 -10.21 1.24 -0.04
N SER A 41 -11.54 1.04 0.07
CA SER A 41 -12.16 -0.28 -0.16
C SER A 41 -12.00 -0.75 -1.60
N LEU A 42 -12.04 0.14 -2.58
CA LEU A 42 -11.79 -0.18 -3.99
C LEU A 42 -10.31 -0.53 -4.23
N SER A 43 -9.39 0.17 -3.56
CA SER A 43 -7.96 -0.18 -3.57
C SER A 43 -7.75 -1.59 -3.00
N LEU A 44 -8.34 -1.88 -1.84
CA LEU A 44 -8.29 -3.21 -1.21
C LEU A 44 -8.91 -4.29 -2.12
N LEU A 45 -10.02 -4.00 -2.79
CA LEU A 45 -10.65 -4.92 -3.74
C LEU A 45 -9.72 -5.23 -4.93
N SER A 46 -9.06 -4.20 -5.48
CA SER A 46 -8.09 -4.38 -6.55
C SER A 46 -6.90 -5.24 -6.10
N ALA A 47 -6.40 -5.01 -4.88
CA ALA A 47 -5.35 -5.83 -4.27
C ALA A 47 -5.79 -7.30 -4.08
N PHE A 48 -7.03 -7.51 -3.64
CA PHE A 48 -7.62 -8.85 -3.52
C PHE A 48 -7.71 -9.57 -4.87
N PHE A 49 -8.11 -8.86 -5.93
CA PHE A 49 -8.07 -9.41 -7.29
C PHE A 49 -6.64 -9.75 -7.73
N SER A 50 -5.64 -8.97 -7.34
CA SER A 50 -4.24 -9.31 -7.62
C SER A 50 -3.84 -10.64 -6.98
N LEU A 51 -4.26 -10.90 -5.74
CA LEU A 51 -3.99 -12.16 -5.05
C LEU A 51 -4.60 -13.36 -5.78
N THR A 52 -5.88 -13.28 -6.16
CA THR A 52 -6.58 -14.36 -6.87
C THR A 52 -5.99 -14.58 -8.25
N LEU A 53 -5.75 -13.52 -9.02
CA LEU A 53 -5.15 -13.60 -10.35
C LEU A 53 -3.72 -14.15 -10.31
N SER A 54 -2.96 -13.87 -9.26
CA SER A 54 -1.63 -14.45 -9.05
C SER A 54 -1.69 -15.96 -8.83
N ALA A 55 -2.66 -16.41 -8.02
CA ALA A 55 -2.87 -17.83 -7.75
C ALA A 55 -3.34 -18.58 -9.00
N ASP A 56 -4.14 -17.94 -9.86
CA ASP A 56 -4.62 -18.48 -11.11
C ASP A 56 -3.59 -18.42 -12.26
N GLY A 57 -2.38 -17.88 -12.01
CA GLY A 57 -1.32 -17.75 -13.01
C GLY A 57 -1.49 -16.59 -14.00
N HIS A 58 -2.45 -15.70 -13.77
CA HIS A 58 -2.67 -14.51 -14.60
C HIS A 58 -1.79 -13.32 -14.16
N PHE A 59 -0.48 -13.52 -14.20
CA PHE A 59 0.50 -12.60 -13.59
C PHE A 59 0.47 -11.19 -14.15
N TYR A 60 0.26 -11.01 -15.45
CA TYR A 60 0.13 -9.66 -16.04
C TYR A 60 -1.05 -8.88 -15.47
N LYS A 61 -2.22 -9.53 -15.39
CA LYS A 61 -3.42 -8.91 -14.82
C LYS A 61 -3.28 -8.67 -13.32
N ALA A 62 -2.58 -9.57 -12.61
CA ALA A 62 -2.28 -9.43 -11.19
C ALA A 62 -1.37 -8.21 -10.93
N ALA A 63 -0.31 -8.04 -11.72
CA ALA A 63 0.56 -6.88 -11.66
C ALA A 63 -0.21 -5.58 -11.96
N LEU A 64 -1.06 -5.58 -13.01
CA LEU A 64 -1.90 -4.44 -13.35
C LEU A 64 -2.85 -4.06 -12.21
N ALA A 65 -3.42 -5.04 -11.51
CA ALA A 65 -4.28 -4.81 -10.34
C ALA A 65 -3.52 -4.12 -9.20
N ILE A 66 -2.23 -4.41 -8.98
CA ILE A 66 -1.38 -3.69 -8.01
C ILE A 66 -1.20 -2.22 -8.44
N PHE A 67 -0.99 -1.94 -9.73
CA PHE A 67 -0.91 -0.56 -10.24
C PHE A 67 -2.21 0.21 -10.01
N ILE A 68 -3.37 -0.42 -10.28
CA ILE A 68 -4.69 0.19 -10.05
C ILE A 68 -4.87 0.47 -8.56
N SER A 69 -4.51 -0.49 -7.69
CA SER A 69 -4.57 -0.31 -6.23
C SER A 69 -3.72 0.88 -5.77
N ALA A 70 -2.49 1.05 -6.29
CA ALA A 70 -1.62 2.16 -5.95
C ALA A 70 -2.18 3.53 -6.40
N ILE A 71 -2.90 3.58 -7.52
CA ILE A 71 -3.56 4.80 -7.98
C ILE A 71 -4.73 5.14 -7.05
N LEU A 72 -5.56 4.17 -6.69
CA LEU A 72 -6.71 4.34 -5.81
C LEU A 72 -6.29 4.80 -4.41
N ASP A 73 -5.25 4.18 -3.84
CA ASP A 73 -4.61 4.57 -2.58
C ASP A 73 -4.14 6.04 -2.60
N GLY A 74 -3.44 6.45 -3.67
CA GLY A 74 -3.05 7.85 -3.82
C GLY A 74 -4.23 8.83 -3.95
N MET A 75 -5.42 8.34 -4.35
CA MET A 75 -6.63 9.15 -4.48
C MET A 75 -7.39 9.29 -3.16
N ASP A 76 -7.48 8.25 -2.32
CA ASP A 76 -8.26 8.31 -1.06
C ASP A 76 -7.66 9.27 -0.05
N GLY A 77 -6.34 9.26 0.15
CA GLY A 77 -5.65 10.23 1.00
C GLY A 77 -5.78 11.68 0.50
N ARG A 78 -5.98 11.91 -0.81
CA ARG A 78 -6.29 13.23 -1.35
C ARG A 78 -7.75 13.59 -1.15
N ALA A 79 -8.67 12.65 -1.39
CA ALA A 79 -10.09 12.84 -1.15
C ALA A 79 -10.37 13.17 0.32
N ALA A 80 -9.75 12.44 1.27
CA ALA A 80 -9.87 12.72 2.70
C ALA A 80 -9.43 14.15 3.06
N ARG A 81 -8.32 14.63 2.47
CA ARG A 81 -7.82 16.00 2.71
C ARG A 81 -8.69 17.06 2.07
N LEU A 82 -9.16 16.85 0.84
CA LEU A 82 -10.00 17.83 0.12
C LEU A 82 -11.37 17.98 0.77
N LEU A 83 -11.92 16.88 1.29
CA LEU A 83 -13.23 16.85 1.93
C LEU A 83 -13.19 17.17 3.43
N ASN A 84 -11.99 17.42 4.02
CA ASN A 84 -11.77 17.51 5.46
C ASN A 84 -12.40 16.32 6.23
N ALA A 85 -12.28 15.12 5.64
CA ALA A 85 -12.86 13.87 6.12
C ALA A 85 -11.78 12.92 6.65
N GLN A 86 -10.81 13.45 7.37
CA GLN A 86 -9.78 12.66 8.06
C GLN A 86 -10.37 12.11 9.35
N SER A 87 -10.23 10.81 9.59
CA SER A 87 -10.66 10.16 10.83
C SER A 87 -9.63 9.14 11.31
N PRO A 88 -9.50 8.92 12.62
CA PRO A 88 -8.62 7.88 13.17
C PRO A 88 -8.98 6.49 12.65
N PHE A 89 -10.26 6.21 12.43
CA PHE A 89 -10.70 4.97 11.81
C PHE A 89 -10.20 4.85 10.36
N GLY A 90 -10.35 5.92 9.56
CA GLY A 90 -9.89 5.94 8.17
C GLY A 90 -8.40 5.70 8.05
N GLU A 91 -7.58 6.30 8.92
CA GLU A 91 -6.12 6.11 8.94
C GLU A 91 -5.73 4.66 9.27
N GLN A 92 -6.42 4.00 10.20
CA GLN A 92 -6.17 2.60 10.52
C GLN A 92 -6.65 1.67 9.42
N TYR A 93 -7.82 1.94 8.83
CA TYR A 93 -8.38 1.17 7.74
C TYR A 93 -7.49 1.24 6.49
N ASP A 94 -6.98 2.42 6.16
CA ASP A 94 -6.01 2.67 5.10
C ASP A 94 -4.73 1.84 5.30
N SER A 95 -4.14 1.87 6.50
CA SER A 95 -2.96 1.06 6.83
C SER A 95 -3.19 -0.45 6.68
N LEU A 96 -4.40 -0.94 6.99
CA LEU A 96 -4.75 -2.36 6.78
C LEU A 96 -4.91 -2.68 5.29
N ALA A 97 -5.53 -1.80 4.52
CA ALA A 97 -5.65 -1.93 3.08
C ALA A 97 -4.28 -1.90 2.40
N ASP A 98 -3.40 -0.99 2.83
CA ASP A 98 -2.00 -0.87 2.38
C ASP A 98 -1.20 -2.15 2.61
N MET A 99 -1.40 -2.80 3.77
CA MET A 99 -0.72 -4.07 4.06
C MET A 99 -1.10 -5.16 3.05
N VAL A 100 -2.35 -5.21 2.64
CA VAL A 100 -2.81 -6.16 1.61
C VAL A 100 -2.29 -5.74 0.23
N ALA A 101 -2.43 -4.46 -0.12
CA ALA A 101 -2.13 -3.94 -1.45
C ALA A 101 -0.63 -3.94 -1.78
N PHE A 102 0.20 -3.53 -0.81
CA PHE A 102 1.63 -3.29 -1.02
C PHE A 102 2.53 -4.24 -0.24
N GLY A 103 1.97 -5.07 0.64
CA GLY A 103 2.67 -6.12 1.34
C GLY A 103 2.36 -7.51 0.77
N LEU A 104 1.10 -7.94 0.89
CA LEU A 104 0.69 -9.30 0.54
C LEU A 104 0.56 -9.53 -0.96
N ALA A 105 -0.11 -8.62 -1.69
CA ALA A 105 -0.35 -8.81 -3.12
C ALA A 105 0.95 -8.93 -3.94
N PRO A 106 1.96 -8.03 -3.81
CA PRO A 106 3.23 -8.20 -4.52
C PRO A 106 4.05 -9.40 -4.03
N ALA A 107 3.99 -9.76 -2.74
CA ALA A 107 4.65 -10.96 -2.23
C ALA A 107 4.10 -12.24 -2.85
N MET A 108 2.76 -12.35 -2.96
CA MET A 108 2.09 -13.49 -3.57
C MET A 108 2.26 -13.50 -5.08
N LEU A 109 2.27 -12.34 -5.73
CA LEU A 109 2.62 -12.23 -7.15
C LEU A 109 4.03 -12.78 -7.40
N ALA A 110 5.03 -12.32 -6.65
CA ALA A 110 6.41 -12.80 -6.76
C ALA A 110 6.51 -14.31 -6.48
N TYR A 111 5.78 -14.80 -5.47
CA TYR A 111 5.77 -16.22 -5.11
C TYR A 111 5.24 -17.09 -6.24
N HIS A 112 4.03 -16.83 -6.71
CA HIS A 112 3.40 -17.64 -7.75
C HIS A 112 4.09 -17.49 -9.11
N PHE A 113 4.65 -16.32 -9.41
CA PHE A 113 5.34 -16.07 -10.67
C PHE A 113 6.68 -16.82 -10.74
N ALA A 114 7.54 -16.72 -9.75
CA ALA A 114 8.89 -17.23 -9.83
C ALA A 114 9.36 -17.98 -8.58
N LEU A 115 9.07 -17.49 -7.36
CA LEU A 115 9.69 -17.99 -6.15
C LEU A 115 9.23 -19.40 -5.77
N GLN A 116 8.06 -19.85 -6.22
CA GLN A 116 7.55 -21.21 -5.95
C GLN A 116 8.53 -22.31 -6.44
N TYR A 117 9.31 -22.06 -7.47
CA TYR A 117 10.32 -23.00 -7.96
C TYR A 117 11.48 -23.22 -7.00
N LEU A 118 11.68 -22.33 -6.01
CA LEU A 118 12.66 -22.48 -4.93
C LEU A 118 12.07 -23.19 -3.69
N GLY A 119 10.84 -23.68 -3.78
CA GLY A 119 10.17 -24.38 -2.70
C GLY A 119 10.07 -23.55 -1.40
N ARG A 120 10.49 -24.12 -0.27
CA ARG A 120 10.38 -23.44 1.04
C ARG A 120 11.22 -22.17 1.12
N PHE A 121 12.35 -22.12 0.43
CA PHE A 121 13.19 -20.92 0.40
C PHE A 121 12.49 -19.76 -0.30
N GLY A 122 11.83 -20.00 -1.43
CA GLY A 122 11.05 -18.99 -2.12
C GLY A 122 9.87 -18.47 -1.29
N LEU A 123 9.18 -19.34 -0.56
CA LEU A 123 8.14 -18.93 0.38
C LEU A 123 8.69 -18.01 1.48
N ALA A 124 9.87 -18.34 2.03
CA ALA A 124 10.53 -17.50 3.03
C ALA A 124 10.87 -16.10 2.46
N CYS A 125 11.37 -16.01 1.22
CA CYS A 125 11.66 -14.74 0.56
C CYS A 125 10.41 -13.87 0.37
N ALA A 126 9.30 -14.46 -0.07
CA ALA A 126 8.01 -13.76 -0.19
C ALA A 126 7.50 -13.28 1.17
N PHE A 127 7.60 -14.13 2.21
CA PHE A 127 7.23 -13.76 3.57
C PHE A 127 8.07 -12.61 4.12
N VAL A 128 9.39 -12.62 3.88
CA VAL A 128 10.29 -11.52 4.30
C VAL A 128 9.84 -10.20 3.69
N PHE A 129 9.47 -10.17 2.40
CA PHE A 129 8.96 -8.96 1.78
C PHE A 129 7.68 -8.46 2.48
N ALA A 130 6.69 -9.34 2.70
CA ALA A 130 5.44 -8.99 3.36
C ALA A 130 5.68 -8.53 4.82
N ALA A 131 6.55 -9.21 5.57
CA ALA A 131 6.91 -8.83 6.93
C ALA A 131 7.59 -7.45 6.99
N CYS A 132 8.49 -7.16 6.06
CA CYS A 132 9.13 -5.85 5.95
C CYS A 132 8.10 -4.74 5.65
N ALA A 133 7.10 -4.99 4.81
CA ALA A 133 6.01 -4.06 4.57
C ALA A 133 5.21 -3.80 5.86
N ALA A 134 4.87 -4.85 6.61
CA ALA A 134 4.17 -4.73 7.90
C ALA A 134 4.98 -3.91 8.92
N PHE A 135 6.28 -4.20 9.09
CA PHE A 135 7.14 -3.44 9.99
C PHE A 135 7.25 -1.96 9.58
N ARG A 136 7.32 -1.69 8.29
CA ARG A 136 7.35 -0.32 7.79
C ARG A 136 6.06 0.43 8.09
N LEU A 137 4.90 -0.17 7.83
CA LEU A 137 3.59 0.44 8.12
C LEU A 137 3.40 0.68 9.63
N ALA A 138 3.73 -0.31 10.47
CA ALA A 138 3.69 -0.17 11.93
C ALA A 138 4.59 0.98 12.40
N ARG A 139 5.84 1.05 11.89
CA ARG A 139 6.76 2.15 12.20
C ARG A 139 6.20 3.50 11.78
N PHE A 140 5.62 3.59 10.59
CA PHE A 140 5.02 4.83 10.09
C PHE A 140 3.88 5.29 10.98
N ASN A 141 2.98 4.39 11.39
CA ASN A 141 1.85 4.71 12.26
C ASN A 141 2.26 5.24 13.64
N ILE A 142 3.34 4.71 14.22
CA ILE A 142 3.87 5.20 15.50
C ILE A 142 4.53 6.59 15.34
N GLN A 143 5.11 6.87 14.18
CA GLN A 143 5.83 8.13 13.93
C GLN A 143 4.89 9.30 13.54
N ILE A 144 3.63 9.05 13.25
CA ILE A 144 2.63 10.09 13.00
C ILE A 144 2.46 10.92 14.27
N GLY A 145 3.04 12.11 14.30
CA GLY A 145 2.94 13.08 15.41
C GLY A 145 4.21 13.30 16.22
N VAL A 146 5.27 12.52 16.04
CA VAL A 146 6.50 12.60 16.88
C VAL A 146 7.72 13.11 16.10
N VAL A 147 7.77 12.92 14.76
CA VAL A 147 8.97 13.22 13.97
C VAL A 147 8.75 14.40 13.00
N ASP A 148 9.75 15.29 12.97
CA ASP A 148 9.84 16.38 12.00
C ASP A 148 9.69 15.84 10.56
N LYS A 149 8.72 16.37 9.82
CA LYS A 149 8.26 15.95 8.47
C LYS A 149 9.31 16.10 7.35
N LYS A 150 10.58 16.31 7.68
CA LYS A 150 11.63 16.66 6.69
C LYS A 150 12.31 15.46 6.02
N PHE A 151 12.22 14.25 6.56
CA PHE A 151 12.92 13.09 6.00
C PHE A 151 12.00 11.89 5.89
N PHE A 152 11.88 11.32 4.68
CA PHE A 152 11.33 9.98 4.50
C PHE A 152 12.45 8.96 4.77
N ILE A 153 12.18 8.06 5.73
CA ILE A 153 13.12 6.98 6.09
C ILE A 153 12.63 5.69 5.44
N GLY A 154 13.47 5.10 4.61
CA GLY A 154 13.19 3.85 3.89
C GLY A 154 12.37 4.00 2.61
N LEU A 155 12.33 2.92 1.80
CA LEU A 155 11.57 2.86 0.55
C LEU A 155 10.06 2.87 0.84
N ALA A 156 9.27 3.63 0.07
CA ALA A 156 7.82 3.62 0.20
C ALA A 156 7.23 2.25 -0.18
N SER A 157 6.25 1.71 0.62
CA SER A 157 5.63 0.42 0.33
C SER A 157 4.97 0.37 -1.05
N PRO A 158 4.21 1.40 -1.49
CA PRO A 158 3.68 1.43 -2.85
C PRO A 158 4.78 1.34 -3.91
N LEU A 159 5.92 2.03 -3.71
CA LEU A 159 7.02 1.97 -4.65
C LEU A 159 7.67 0.59 -4.72
N ALA A 160 7.88 -0.08 -3.57
CA ALA A 160 8.39 -1.44 -3.53
C ALA A 160 7.44 -2.43 -4.23
N ALA A 161 6.12 -2.31 -4.01
CA ALA A 161 5.10 -3.10 -4.67
C ALA A 161 5.13 -2.91 -6.20
N LEU A 162 5.24 -1.66 -6.67
CA LEU A 162 5.34 -1.34 -8.08
C LEU A 162 6.63 -1.86 -8.72
N LEU A 163 7.76 -1.88 -7.98
CA LEU A 163 9.01 -2.50 -8.46
C LEU A 163 8.85 -4.01 -8.68
N ILE A 164 8.16 -4.72 -7.79
CA ILE A 164 7.89 -6.15 -7.98
C ILE A 164 6.92 -6.37 -9.14
N ALA A 165 5.84 -5.58 -9.22
CA ALA A 165 4.85 -5.70 -10.29
C ALA A 165 5.47 -5.40 -11.67
N SER A 166 6.24 -4.33 -11.81
CA SER A 166 6.89 -3.96 -13.07
C SER A 166 7.96 -4.97 -13.48
N SER A 167 8.80 -5.44 -12.54
CA SER A 167 9.78 -6.48 -12.84
C SER A 167 9.13 -7.78 -13.29
N THR A 168 7.98 -8.15 -12.71
CA THR A 168 7.18 -9.31 -13.15
C THR A 168 6.70 -9.14 -14.60
N MET A 169 6.17 -7.95 -14.95
CA MET A 169 5.71 -7.68 -16.33
C MET A 169 6.85 -7.78 -17.34
N VAL A 170 7.99 -7.14 -17.06
CA VAL A 170 9.18 -7.20 -17.94
C VAL A 170 9.67 -8.63 -18.11
N LEU A 171 9.72 -9.43 -17.05
CA LEU A 171 10.18 -10.82 -17.13
C LEU A 171 9.18 -11.74 -17.84
N LEU A 172 7.87 -11.40 -17.80
CA LEU A 172 6.84 -12.07 -18.61
C LEU A 172 7.04 -11.84 -20.10
N ASP A 173 7.31 -10.59 -20.51
CA ASP A 173 7.52 -10.24 -21.91
C ASP A 173 8.79 -10.90 -22.47
N LEU A 174 9.81 -11.08 -21.65
CA LEU A 174 11.02 -11.82 -22.00
C LEU A 174 10.82 -13.34 -22.09
N GLN A 175 9.64 -13.86 -21.78
CA GLN A 175 9.26 -15.28 -21.81
C GLN A 175 10.24 -16.21 -21.07
N ILE A 176 10.76 -15.76 -19.92
CA ILE A 176 11.78 -16.47 -19.14
C ILE A 176 11.17 -17.70 -18.48
N ASN A 177 11.80 -18.86 -18.70
CA ASN A 177 11.44 -20.09 -18.01
C ASN A 177 12.15 -20.20 -16.65
N PHE A 178 11.46 -19.84 -15.56
CA PHE A 178 12.02 -19.85 -14.21
C PHE A 178 12.32 -21.25 -13.67
N ALA A 179 11.65 -22.30 -14.15
CA ALA A 179 11.89 -23.66 -13.69
C ALA A 179 13.32 -24.18 -14.02
N GLN A 180 13.97 -23.60 -15.02
CA GLN A 180 15.30 -24.02 -15.51
C GLN A 180 16.34 -22.90 -15.45
N SER A 181 15.99 -21.72 -14.93
CA SER A 181 16.84 -20.53 -14.98
C SER A 181 17.38 -20.15 -13.60
N ASN A 182 18.66 -19.81 -13.53
CA ASN A 182 19.26 -19.18 -12.34
C ASN A 182 18.65 -17.79 -12.04
N LEU A 183 17.87 -17.22 -12.99
CA LEU A 183 17.18 -15.95 -12.76
C LEU A 183 16.19 -16.01 -11.59
N THR A 184 15.65 -17.18 -11.26
CA THR A 184 14.79 -17.37 -10.08
C THR A 184 15.48 -16.93 -8.79
N ILE A 185 16.76 -17.24 -8.64
CA ILE A 185 17.57 -16.84 -7.47
C ILE A 185 17.77 -15.32 -7.48
N PHE A 186 18.06 -14.72 -8.64
CA PHE A 186 18.18 -13.26 -8.74
C PHE A 186 16.87 -12.55 -8.42
N PHE A 187 15.75 -13.08 -8.87
CA PHE A 187 14.44 -12.52 -8.54
C PHE A 187 14.10 -12.67 -7.05
N ALA A 188 14.52 -13.77 -6.40
CA ALA A 188 14.40 -13.94 -4.96
C ALA A 188 15.23 -12.89 -4.19
N ILE A 189 16.48 -12.69 -4.59
CA ILE A 189 17.36 -11.65 -4.01
C ILE A 189 16.73 -10.27 -4.22
N TRP A 190 16.25 -9.97 -5.42
CA TRP A 190 15.57 -8.71 -5.74
C TRP A 190 14.37 -8.47 -4.82
N THR A 191 13.51 -9.46 -4.64
CA THR A 191 12.33 -9.38 -3.77
C THR A 191 12.73 -9.10 -2.31
N VAL A 192 13.74 -9.80 -1.78
CA VAL A 192 14.24 -9.58 -0.42
C VAL A 192 14.89 -8.21 -0.28
N VAL A 193 15.67 -7.76 -1.25
CA VAL A 193 16.31 -6.43 -1.25
C VAL A 193 15.24 -5.34 -1.23
N CYS A 194 14.20 -5.43 -2.07
CA CYS A 194 13.08 -4.49 -2.03
C CYS A 194 12.40 -4.45 -0.65
N GLY A 195 12.21 -5.62 -0.03
CA GLY A 195 11.68 -5.72 1.34
C GLY A 195 12.58 -5.04 2.37
N LEU A 196 13.86 -5.36 2.39
CA LEU A 196 14.81 -4.78 3.33
C LEU A 196 14.99 -3.26 3.15
N LEU A 197 14.92 -2.77 1.92
CA LEU A 197 14.97 -1.33 1.65
C LEU A 197 13.78 -0.58 2.26
N MET A 198 12.59 -1.20 2.39
CA MET A 198 11.45 -0.60 3.07
C MET A 198 11.73 -0.34 4.57
N VAL A 199 12.43 -1.26 5.24
CA VAL A 199 12.75 -1.16 6.68
C VAL A 199 14.05 -0.40 6.93
N SER A 200 14.89 -0.20 5.91
CA SER A 200 16.18 0.46 6.03
C SER A 200 16.05 1.88 6.58
N ASN A 201 17.08 2.33 7.30
CA ASN A 201 17.18 3.71 7.80
C ASN A 201 17.81 4.67 6.77
N VAL A 202 17.86 4.29 5.50
CA VAL A 202 18.39 5.15 4.43
C VAL A 202 17.47 6.37 4.34
N LYS A 203 18.05 7.53 4.59
CA LYS A 203 17.37 8.81 4.46
C LYS A 203 17.27 9.15 2.99
N TYR A 204 16.11 8.97 2.41
CA TYR A 204 15.85 9.51 1.08
C TYR A 204 15.58 11.00 1.21
N TYR A 205 16.33 11.80 0.46
CA TYR A 205 16.08 13.23 0.35
C TYR A 205 14.64 13.43 -0.13
N SER A 206 13.82 14.00 0.73
CA SER A 206 12.47 14.39 0.31
C SER A 206 12.63 15.54 -0.69
N PHE A 207 12.25 15.31 -1.94
CA PHE A 207 12.12 16.36 -2.95
C PHE A 207 11.05 17.41 -2.59
N LYS A 208 10.71 17.52 -1.32
CA LYS A 208 9.67 18.40 -0.78
C LYS A 208 10.09 19.86 -0.72
N ASP A 209 11.41 20.14 -0.87
CA ASP A 209 11.94 21.51 -1.01
C ASP A 209 11.91 22.01 -2.47
N PHE A 210 11.60 21.16 -3.42
CA PHE A 210 11.18 21.60 -4.74
C PHE A 210 9.75 22.12 -4.61
N ASP A 211 9.66 23.44 -4.58
CA ASP A 211 8.51 24.33 -4.55
C ASP A 211 7.15 23.61 -4.73
N ARG A 212 6.37 23.50 -3.64
CA ARG A 212 5.08 22.75 -3.53
C ARG A 212 4.02 23.13 -4.58
N LYS A 213 4.33 24.08 -5.45
CA LYS A 213 3.41 24.63 -6.45
C LYS A 213 3.51 24.00 -7.84
N LYS A 214 4.48 23.11 -8.14
CA LYS A 214 4.78 22.80 -9.54
C LYS A 214 5.05 21.33 -9.91
N VAL A 215 4.89 20.34 -9.04
CA VAL A 215 4.87 18.94 -9.52
C VAL A 215 3.43 18.44 -9.44
N PRO A 216 2.64 18.61 -10.51
CA PRO A 216 1.30 18.07 -10.52
C PRO A 216 1.38 16.55 -10.50
N PHE A 217 0.39 15.92 -9.85
CA PHE A 217 0.16 14.47 -9.88
C PHE A 217 0.22 13.87 -11.30
N VAL A 218 -0.09 14.70 -12.29
CA VAL A 218 0.09 14.44 -13.71
C VAL A 218 1.52 13.99 -14.05
N VAL A 219 2.56 14.49 -13.37
CA VAL A 219 3.95 14.09 -13.63
C VAL A 219 4.23 12.71 -13.08
N LEU A 220 3.70 12.36 -11.90
CA LEU A 220 3.81 11.00 -11.35
C LEU A 220 3.01 10.01 -12.22
N MET A 221 1.80 10.38 -12.63
CA MET A 221 0.99 9.61 -13.58
C MET A 221 1.66 9.51 -14.95
N ALA A 222 2.25 10.61 -15.44
CA ALA A 222 2.98 10.60 -16.70
C ALA A 222 4.22 9.71 -16.64
N MET A 223 4.92 9.68 -15.48
CA MET A 223 6.08 8.80 -15.27
C MET A 223 5.65 7.31 -15.24
N VAL A 224 4.53 7.00 -14.59
CA VAL A 224 3.94 5.64 -14.58
C VAL A 224 3.43 5.27 -15.97
N LEU A 225 2.74 6.17 -16.67
CA LEU A 225 2.27 5.95 -18.05
C LEU A 225 3.43 5.83 -19.04
N LEU A 226 4.49 6.61 -18.85
CA LEU A 226 5.70 6.51 -19.68
C LEU A 226 6.43 5.18 -19.43
N MET A 227 6.45 4.71 -18.19
CA MET A 227 6.99 3.39 -17.84
C MET A 227 6.16 2.26 -18.46
N VAL A 228 4.84 2.39 -18.48
CA VAL A 228 3.93 1.45 -19.16
C VAL A 228 4.07 1.56 -20.68
N ALA A 229 4.23 2.76 -21.25
CA ALA A 229 4.39 2.97 -22.69
C ALA A 229 5.72 2.43 -23.22
N VAL A 230 6.83 2.59 -22.45
CA VAL A 230 8.15 2.02 -22.79
C VAL A 230 8.15 0.47 -22.75
N ILE A 231 7.18 -0.14 -22.04
CA ILE A 231 7.01 -1.59 -21.98
C ILE A 231 6.15 -2.09 -23.16
N TYR A 232 5.43 -1.19 -23.86
CA TYR A 232 4.48 -1.56 -24.92
C TYR A 232 5.06 -1.39 -26.34
N ASP A 233 6.27 -0.81 -26.47
CA ASP A 233 7.04 -0.71 -27.71
C ASP A 233 8.11 -1.81 -27.76
#